data_7cbac9797c5d7e0e124bcef7273ad520
#
_entry.id   7cbac9797c5d7e0e124bcef7273ad520
#
_cell.length_a   1.000
_cell.length_b   1.000
_cell.length_c   1.000
_cell.angle_alpha   90.00
_cell.angle_beta   90.00
_cell.angle_gamma   90.00
#
_symmetry.space_group_name_H-M   'P 1'
#
loop_
_entity.id
_entity.type
_entity.pdbx_description
1 polymer ?
#
loop_
_entity_poly.entity_id
_entity_poly.type
_entity_poly.pdbx_seq_one_letter_code
_entity_poly.pdbx_strand_id
1 'polypeptide(L)'
;MGAILFFIVNLNETRAIIGSKSGKGGKLMDEKWQQLKEWIQESQYIVFFGGAGVSTESKIPDFRSEDGLYRQKYKYPPETIISHSFYMKNTEEFYRFYKDRMIYKEAVPNDAHRALAKLEQEGKVKAVITQNIDGLHQMAGSRE
;
A
#
# COMPACT_ATOMS: atom_id res chain seq x y z
N MET A 1 15.17 -26.21 -3.09
CA MET A 1 13.90 -25.91 -2.41
C MET A 1 13.84 -24.40 -2.26
N GLY A 2 13.08 -23.70 -3.09
CA GLY A 2 13.04 -22.23 -3.11
C GLY A 2 12.24 -21.71 -1.92
N ALA A 3 12.78 -20.72 -1.19
CA ALA A 3 12.07 -20.03 -0.13
C ALA A 3 10.92 -19.21 -0.75
N ILE A 4 9.69 -19.40 -0.26
CA ILE A 4 8.54 -18.57 -0.57
C ILE A 4 8.57 -17.41 0.42
N LEU A 5 8.78 -16.21 -0.06
CA LEU A 5 8.84 -15.02 0.78
C LEU A 5 7.52 -14.24 0.66
N PHE A 6 6.78 -14.17 1.76
CA PHE A 6 5.59 -13.32 1.85
C PHE A 6 6.00 -11.97 2.43
N PHE A 7 5.82 -10.90 1.66
CA PHE A 7 5.91 -9.55 2.19
C PHE A 7 4.53 -9.05 2.61
N ILE A 8 4.31 -8.96 3.91
CA ILE A 8 3.24 -8.13 4.45
C ILE A 8 3.86 -6.77 4.72
N VAL A 9 3.70 -5.83 3.80
CA VAL A 9 4.17 -4.46 4.02
C VAL A 9 3.08 -3.71 4.78
N ASN A 10 3.24 -3.63 6.10
CA ASN A 10 2.49 -2.70 6.93
C ASN A 10 3.28 -1.38 6.99
N LEU A 11 2.96 -0.44 6.11
CA LEU A 11 3.71 0.82 5.92
C LEU A 11 3.52 1.84 7.06
N ASN A 12 2.66 1.58 8.04
CA ASN A 12 2.59 2.43 9.25
C ASN A 12 3.92 2.44 10.04
N GLU A 13 4.71 1.37 9.93
CA GLU A 13 6.08 1.34 10.49
C GLU A 13 7.13 1.88 9.49
N THR A 14 6.88 1.85 8.19
CA THR A 14 7.84 2.24 7.15
C THR A 14 7.96 3.76 7.01
N ARG A 15 6.94 4.53 7.41
CA ARG A 15 7.02 6.00 7.46
C ARG A 15 8.06 6.46 8.47
N ALA A 16 8.29 5.70 9.55
CA ALA A 16 9.40 5.90 10.47
C ALA A 16 10.76 5.59 9.82
N ILE A 17 10.76 4.81 8.75
CA ILE A 17 11.96 4.31 8.08
C ILE A 17 12.50 5.31 7.05
N ILE A 18 11.64 5.98 6.30
CA ILE A 18 12.05 6.89 5.21
C ILE A 18 12.28 8.33 5.73
N GLY A 19 11.77 8.69 6.89
CA GLY A 19 11.70 10.09 7.39
C GLY A 19 12.73 10.53 8.42
N SER A 20 13.59 9.69 8.98
CA SER A 20 14.53 10.10 10.05
C SER A 20 15.99 10.11 9.59
N LYS A 21 16.45 11.30 9.22
CA LYS A 21 17.89 11.61 9.28
C LYS A 21 18.32 11.64 10.75
N SER A 22 19.34 10.80 11.07
CA SER A 22 20.22 10.96 12.23
C SER A 22 19.65 10.73 13.63
N GLY A 23 19.89 9.54 14.15
CA GLY A 23 19.74 9.17 15.56
C GLY A 23 20.02 7.67 15.73
N LYS A 24 20.09 7.17 16.96
CA LYS A 24 20.37 5.75 17.28
C LYS A 24 19.47 4.73 16.54
N GLY A 25 18.36 5.19 15.95
CA GLY A 25 17.48 4.41 15.07
C GLY A 25 18.05 4.17 13.66
N GLY A 26 18.94 5.01 13.15
CA GLY A 26 19.47 4.90 11.79
C GLY A 26 20.20 3.58 11.53
N LYS A 27 21.04 3.14 12.46
CA LYS A 27 21.81 1.89 12.31
C LYS A 27 20.92 0.63 12.24
N LEU A 28 19.91 0.53 13.10
CA LEU A 28 18.94 -0.58 13.09
C LEU A 28 18.11 -0.61 11.81
N MET A 29 17.86 0.56 11.25
CA MET A 29 17.15 0.73 10.00
C MET A 29 17.97 0.30 8.81
N ASP A 30 19.26 0.68 8.77
CA ASP A 30 20.20 0.25 7.72
C ASP A 30 20.35 -1.28 7.71
N GLU A 31 20.39 -1.93 8.88
CA GLU A 31 20.44 -3.39 9.01
C GLU A 31 19.17 -4.06 8.44
N LYS A 32 17.97 -3.54 8.74
CA LYS A 32 16.71 -4.08 8.19
C LYS A 32 16.61 -3.90 6.67
N TRP A 33 17.06 -2.76 6.15
CA TRP A 33 17.11 -2.52 4.70
C TRP A 33 18.10 -3.44 4.00
N GLN A 34 19.26 -3.64 4.58
CA GLN A 34 20.24 -4.57 4.05
C GLN A 34 19.68 -5.99 4.01
N GLN A 35 19.03 -6.43 5.09
CA GLN A 35 18.40 -7.74 5.16
C GLN A 35 17.27 -7.92 4.14
N LEU A 36 16.41 -6.91 3.96
CA LEU A 36 15.38 -6.93 2.93
C LEU A 36 15.98 -7.05 1.52
N LYS A 37 17.04 -6.30 1.26
CA LYS A 37 17.76 -6.35 -0.01
C LYS A 37 18.34 -7.74 -0.28
N GLU A 38 18.96 -8.36 0.71
CA GLU A 38 19.48 -9.73 0.62
C GLU A 38 18.37 -10.73 0.31
N TRP A 39 17.24 -10.66 1.04
CA TRP A 39 16.09 -11.54 0.77
C TRP A 39 15.53 -11.37 -0.65
N ILE A 40 15.43 -10.15 -1.15
CA ILE A 40 15.00 -9.90 -2.53
C ILE A 40 16.00 -10.45 -3.53
N GLN A 41 17.30 -10.32 -3.27
CA GLN A 41 18.35 -10.82 -4.16
C GLN A 41 18.37 -12.35 -4.23
N GLU A 42 18.24 -13.02 -3.10
CA GLU A 42 18.28 -14.49 -2.98
C GLU A 42 16.98 -15.17 -3.43
N SER A 43 15.83 -14.46 -3.33
CA SER A 43 14.53 -15.03 -3.66
C SER A 43 14.32 -15.11 -5.16
N GLN A 44 13.75 -16.25 -5.60
CA GLN A 44 13.27 -16.49 -6.96
C GLN A 44 11.74 -16.57 -7.05
N TYR A 45 11.08 -16.52 -5.90
CA TYR A 45 9.63 -16.62 -5.79
C TYR A 45 9.12 -15.65 -4.72
N ILE A 46 8.73 -14.46 -5.14
CA ILE A 46 8.24 -13.39 -4.27
C ILE A 46 6.76 -13.19 -4.54
N VAL A 47 5.94 -13.15 -3.49
CA VAL A 47 4.55 -12.71 -3.56
C VAL A 47 4.43 -11.46 -2.71
N PHE A 48 3.90 -10.39 -3.30
CA PHE A 48 3.61 -9.17 -2.57
C PHE A 48 2.13 -9.17 -2.14
N PHE A 49 1.87 -8.78 -0.90
CA PHE A 49 0.54 -8.51 -0.39
C PHE A 49 0.49 -7.12 0.22
N GLY A 50 -0.33 -6.23 -0.31
CA GLY A 50 -0.37 -4.82 0.10
C GLY A 50 -1.77 -4.25 0.21
N GLY A 51 -1.87 -3.18 1.00
CA GLY A 51 -3.08 -2.38 1.20
C GLY A 51 -2.82 -0.90 1.02
N ALA A 52 -3.70 -0.04 1.54
CA ALA A 52 -3.69 1.41 1.31
C ALA A 52 -2.37 2.10 1.66
N GLY A 53 -1.61 1.57 2.62
CA GLY A 53 -0.31 2.11 2.99
C GLY A 53 0.70 2.17 1.83
N VAL A 54 0.64 1.27 0.84
CA VAL A 54 1.56 1.32 -0.33
C VAL A 54 1.33 2.55 -1.20
N SER A 55 0.13 3.13 -1.15
CA SER A 55 -0.28 4.25 -2.01
C SER A 55 -0.19 5.64 -1.31
N THR A 56 0.30 5.71 -0.06
CA THR A 56 0.42 6.99 0.67
C THR A 56 1.40 7.95 0.00
N GLU A 57 2.51 7.46 -0.54
CA GLU A 57 3.46 8.25 -1.33
C GLU A 57 2.88 8.70 -2.69
N SER A 58 1.76 8.11 -3.11
CA SER A 58 0.96 8.53 -4.27
C SER A 58 -0.14 9.54 -3.89
N LYS A 59 -0.09 10.11 -2.68
CA LYS A 59 -1.06 11.06 -2.12
C LYS A 59 -2.47 10.48 -1.92
N ILE A 60 -2.60 9.17 -1.83
CA ILE A 60 -3.84 8.51 -1.42
C ILE A 60 -3.72 8.22 0.08
N PRO A 61 -4.58 8.79 0.94
CA PRO A 61 -4.53 8.53 2.37
C PRO A 61 -4.84 7.05 2.66
N ASP A 62 -4.18 6.48 3.64
CA ASP A 62 -4.59 5.20 4.17
C ASP A 62 -5.85 5.33 5.05
N PHE A 63 -6.27 4.25 5.72
CA PHE A 63 -7.50 4.28 6.52
C PHE A 63 -7.27 4.77 7.95
N ARG A 64 -6.13 4.51 8.57
CA ARG A 64 -5.92 4.55 10.03
C ARG A 64 -4.86 5.51 10.52
N SER A 65 -3.96 6.01 9.67
CA SER A 65 -2.94 7.00 10.07
C SER A 65 -3.58 8.30 10.55
N GLU A 66 -2.79 9.23 11.05
CA GLU A 66 -3.29 10.52 11.54
C GLU A 66 -4.07 11.29 10.46
N ASP A 67 -3.61 11.22 9.20
CA ASP A 67 -4.26 11.83 8.04
C ASP A 67 -5.17 10.84 7.29
N GLY A 68 -5.40 9.67 7.86
CA GLY A 68 -6.14 8.57 7.24
C GLY A 68 -7.63 8.84 7.10
N LEU A 69 -8.27 8.06 6.23
CA LEU A 69 -9.69 8.23 5.89
C LEU A 69 -10.61 8.18 7.13
N TYR A 70 -10.32 7.33 8.11
CA TYR A 70 -11.14 7.18 9.31
C TYR A 70 -11.07 8.38 10.27
N ARG A 71 -10.09 9.25 10.13
CA ARG A 71 -9.93 10.48 10.92
C ARG A 71 -10.61 11.69 10.28
N GLN A 72 -11.07 11.58 9.05
CA GLN A 72 -11.73 12.67 8.34
C GLN A 72 -13.15 12.89 8.87
N LYS A 73 -13.52 14.16 9.05
CA LYS A 73 -14.89 14.52 9.46
C LYS A 73 -15.84 14.34 8.27
N TYR A 74 -16.88 13.55 8.46
CA TYR A 74 -17.96 13.34 7.52
C TYR A 74 -19.29 13.16 8.26
N LYS A 75 -20.41 13.16 7.55
CA LYS A 75 -21.77 13.04 8.11
C LYS A 75 -21.96 11.77 8.96
N TYR A 76 -21.33 10.68 8.56
CA TYR A 76 -21.25 9.42 9.29
C TYR A 76 -19.79 9.01 9.42
N PRO A 77 -19.43 8.19 10.42
CA PRO A 77 -18.07 7.65 10.50
C PRO A 77 -17.69 6.94 9.19
N PRO A 78 -16.53 7.23 8.60
CA PRO A 78 -16.12 6.62 7.31
C PRO A 78 -16.14 5.10 7.31
N GLU A 79 -15.72 4.46 8.41
CA GLU A 79 -15.78 3.00 8.59
C GLU A 79 -17.21 2.46 8.56
N THR A 80 -18.19 3.26 8.96
CA THR A 80 -19.60 2.89 8.86
C THR A 80 -20.07 2.99 7.42
N ILE A 81 -19.72 4.09 6.70
CA ILE A 81 -20.17 4.32 5.33
C ILE A 81 -19.66 3.22 4.39
N ILE A 82 -18.41 2.78 4.52
CA ILE A 82 -17.83 1.76 3.66
C ILE A 82 -18.26 0.33 4.01
N SER A 83 -19.13 0.15 5.01
CA SER A 83 -19.64 -1.18 5.35
C SER A 83 -20.69 -1.65 4.35
N HIS A 84 -20.74 -2.98 4.10
CA HIS A 84 -21.76 -3.59 3.27
C HIS A 84 -23.19 -3.27 3.74
N SER A 85 -23.43 -3.29 5.05
CA SER A 85 -24.74 -2.99 5.62
C SER A 85 -25.19 -1.54 5.39
N PHE A 86 -24.26 -0.60 5.41
CA PHE A 86 -24.56 0.81 5.09
C PHE A 86 -24.84 0.96 3.59
N TYR A 87 -24.00 0.36 2.74
CA TYR A 87 -24.22 0.34 1.29
C TYR A 87 -25.63 -0.14 0.92
N MET A 88 -26.07 -1.25 1.51
CA MET A 88 -27.41 -1.82 1.23
C MET A 88 -28.57 -0.91 1.66
N LYS A 89 -28.38 -0.09 2.70
CA LYS A 89 -29.44 0.78 3.24
C LYS A 89 -29.38 2.22 2.74
N ASN A 90 -28.21 2.69 2.38
CA ASN A 90 -27.93 4.09 2.04
C ASN A 90 -27.02 4.19 0.82
N THR A 91 -27.37 3.49 -0.26
CA THR A 91 -26.56 3.36 -1.48
C THR A 91 -26.13 4.70 -2.07
N GLU A 92 -27.02 5.70 -2.10
CA GLU A 92 -26.71 7.02 -2.64
C GLU A 92 -25.63 7.74 -1.81
N GLU A 93 -25.75 7.71 -0.47
CA GLU A 93 -24.77 8.34 0.42
C GLU A 93 -23.42 7.60 0.37
N PHE A 94 -23.44 6.26 0.26
CA PHE A 94 -22.24 5.47 0.02
C PHE A 94 -21.52 5.94 -1.26
N TYR A 95 -22.20 6.05 -2.39
CA TYR A 95 -21.56 6.47 -3.64
C TYR A 95 -21.12 7.93 -3.63
N ARG A 96 -21.81 8.81 -2.88
CA ARG A 96 -21.35 10.20 -2.69
C ARG A 96 -20.01 10.22 -1.99
N PHE A 97 -19.90 9.51 -0.86
CA PHE A 97 -18.66 9.36 -0.11
C PHE A 97 -17.56 8.69 -0.93
N TYR A 98 -17.90 7.61 -1.63
CA TYR A 98 -16.97 6.86 -2.48
C TYR A 98 -16.33 7.74 -3.54
N LYS A 99 -17.12 8.53 -4.25
CA LYS A 99 -16.64 9.46 -5.29
C LYS A 99 -15.82 10.60 -4.70
N ASP A 100 -16.22 11.13 -3.56
CA ASP A 100 -15.59 12.29 -2.91
C ASP A 100 -14.28 11.94 -2.20
N ARG A 101 -14.19 10.74 -1.62
CA ARG A 101 -13.13 10.39 -0.67
C ARG A 101 -12.30 9.16 -1.03
N MET A 102 -12.73 8.34 -1.98
CA MET A 102 -12.06 7.09 -2.30
C MET A 102 -11.52 7.03 -3.73
N ILE A 103 -11.93 7.93 -4.62
CA ILE A 103 -11.47 7.97 -6.01
C ILE A 103 -10.44 9.09 -6.20
N TYR A 104 -9.22 8.72 -6.54
CA TYR A 104 -8.08 9.62 -6.75
C TYR A 104 -7.55 9.50 -8.16
N LYS A 105 -8.22 10.16 -9.11
CA LYS A 105 -7.93 10.07 -10.56
C LYS A 105 -6.56 10.60 -10.96
N GLU A 106 -6.03 11.55 -10.19
CA GLU A 106 -4.74 12.19 -10.45
C GLU A 106 -3.56 11.47 -9.79
N ALA A 107 -3.84 10.39 -9.04
CA ALA A 107 -2.77 9.62 -8.40
C ALA A 107 -1.93 8.89 -9.45
N VAL A 108 -0.63 8.87 -9.22
CA VAL A 108 0.34 8.17 -10.08
C VAL A 108 1.13 7.15 -9.26
N PRO A 109 1.64 6.07 -9.89
CA PRO A 109 2.46 5.11 -9.21
C PRO A 109 3.67 5.75 -8.51
N ASN A 110 3.98 5.33 -7.31
CA ASN A 110 5.19 5.70 -6.58
C ASN A 110 6.31 4.67 -6.79
N ASP A 111 7.44 4.86 -6.13
CA ASP A 111 8.62 4.01 -6.29
C ASP A 111 8.38 2.57 -5.86
N ALA A 112 7.51 2.31 -4.86
CA ALA A 112 7.17 0.96 -4.45
C ALA A 112 6.43 0.21 -5.56
N HIS A 113 5.45 0.83 -6.21
CA HIS A 113 4.74 0.25 -7.34
C HIS A 113 5.69 -0.06 -8.50
N ARG A 114 6.59 0.89 -8.83
CA ARG A 114 7.58 0.71 -9.91
C ARG A 114 8.60 -0.38 -9.60
N ALA A 115 9.05 -0.47 -8.36
CA ALA A 115 9.98 -1.52 -7.92
C ALA A 115 9.36 -2.91 -8.03
N LEU A 116 8.09 -3.07 -7.61
CA LEU A 116 7.37 -4.35 -7.72
C LEU A 116 7.19 -4.75 -9.19
N ALA A 117 6.77 -3.84 -10.05
CA ALA A 117 6.63 -4.10 -11.48
C ALA A 117 7.97 -4.50 -12.12
N LYS A 118 9.08 -3.87 -11.73
CA LYS A 118 10.42 -4.22 -12.20
C LYS A 118 10.82 -5.64 -11.75
N LEU A 119 10.62 -5.97 -10.48
CA LEU A 119 10.92 -7.32 -9.95
C LEU A 119 10.04 -8.40 -10.61
N GLU A 120 8.83 -8.06 -11.00
CA GLU A 120 7.94 -8.94 -11.77
C GLU A 120 8.49 -9.17 -13.18
N GLN A 121 8.92 -8.11 -13.88
CA GLN A 121 9.57 -8.20 -15.19
C GLN A 121 10.87 -9.02 -15.15
N GLU A 122 11.61 -8.96 -14.04
CA GLU A 122 12.80 -9.78 -13.78
C GLU A 122 12.43 -11.24 -13.42
N GLY A 123 11.15 -11.56 -13.32
CA GLY A 123 10.65 -12.90 -12.99
C GLY A 123 10.81 -13.29 -11.52
N LYS A 124 11.15 -12.37 -10.63
CA LYS A 124 11.27 -12.59 -9.18
C LYS A 124 9.92 -12.51 -8.46
N VAL A 125 9.15 -11.44 -8.70
CA VAL A 125 7.77 -11.32 -8.21
C VAL A 125 6.85 -12.14 -9.11
N LYS A 126 6.07 -13.03 -8.49
CA LYS A 126 5.15 -13.95 -9.18
C LYS A 126 3.70 -13.50 -9.09
N ALA A 127 3.37 -12.71 -8.06
CA ALA A 127 2.05 -12.12 -7.91
C ALA A 127 2.09 -10.87 -7.05
N VAL A 128 1.24 -9.91 -7.38
CA VAL A 128 0.93 -8.73 -6.57
C VAL A 128 -0.53 -8.83 -6.13
N ILE A 129 -0.74 -9.18 -4.86
CA ILE A 129 -2.06 -9.27 -4.26
C ILE A 129 -2.36 -7.94 -3.57
N THR A 130 -3.33 -7.20 -4.05
CA THR A 130 -3.68 -5.89 -3.50
C THR A 130 -5.11 -5.82 -2.98
N GLN A 131 -5.29 -5.10 -1.85
CA GLN A 131 -6.59 -4.69 -1.33
C GLN A 131 -7.04 -3.33 -1.89
N ASN A 132 -6.19 -2.66 -2.67
CA ASN A 132 -6.45 -1.33 -3.18
C ASN A 132 -7.31 -1.36 -4.44
N ILE A 133 -8.04 -0.28 -4.65
CA ILE A 133 -8.89 -0.05 -5.82
C ILE A 133 -8.32 1.02 -6.76
N ASP A 134 -7.10 1.50 -6.48
CA ASP A 134 -6.48 2.65 -7.17
C ASP A 134 -5.90 2.33 -8.55
N GLY A 135 -5.63 1.05 -8.85
CA GLY A 135 -5.06 0.62 -10.13
C GLY A 135 -3.58 0.98 -10.31
N LEU A 136 -2.89 1.47 -9.26
CA LEU A 136 -1.53 1.96 -9.40
C LEU A 136 -0.50 0.87 -9.68
N HIS A 137 -0.72 -0.37 -9.24
CA HIS A 137 0.13 -1.50 -9.59
C HIS A 137 0.10 -1.77 -11.10
N GLN A 138 -1.11 -1.80 -11.69
CA GLN A 138 -1.29 -1.98 -13.13
C GLN A 138 -0.71 -0.82 -13.93
N MET A 139 -0.91 0.42 -13.46
CA MET A 139 -0.31 1.62 -14.09
C MET A 139 1.23 1.59 -14.02
N ALA A 140 1.82 0.99 -13.00
CA ALA A 140 3.27 0.79 -12.89
C ALA A 140 3.81 -0.30 -13.82
N GLY A 141 2.93 -1.16 -14.35
CA GLY A 141 3.28 -2.25 -15.27
C GLY A 141 3.19 -3.66 -14.68
N SER A 142 2.68 -3.83 -13.45
CA SER A 142 2.38 -5.17 -12.90
C SER A 142 1.22 -5.82 -13.66
N ARG A 143 1.30 -7.13 -13.87
CA ARG A 143 0.35 -7.91 -14.68
C ARG A 143 -0.25 -9.10 -13.94
N GLU A 144 0.46 -9.64 -12.93
CA GLU A 144 0.10 -10.86 -12.19
C GLU A 144 -0.31 -10.55 -10.73
#